data_fc689d6de66083f553edad2b2d52555b
#
_entry.id   fc689d6de66083f553edad2b2d52555b
#
_cell.length_a   1.000
_cell.length_b   1.000
_cell.length_c   1.000
_cell.angle_alpha   90.00
_cell.angle_beta   90.00
_cell.angle_gamma   90.00
#
_symmetry.space_group_name_H-M   'P 1'
#
loop_
_entity.id
_entity.type
_entity.pdbx_description
1 polymer ?
#
loop_
_entity_poly.entity_id
_entity_poly.type
_entity_poly.pdbx_seq_one_letter_code
_entity_poly.pdbx_strand_id
1 'polypeptide(L)'
;MKWFRPGAGQTRGGSSTSTVLVVAGTRPESIKLAPVVWALDTDRALHAVVVNSGQHAGAVRTAFEEFGVRRNVELDPLPPLPNLLASFEHLRTELRAVIARFRPRCVLVQGDTLTSYAAAVAGRDSGCSVAHVEAGLRTESATEPPGSPAKSERP
;
A
#
# COMPACT_ATOMS: atom_id res chain seq x y z
N MET A 1 5.84 -12.36 -23.78
CA MET A 1 6.56 -11.12 -23.45
C MET A 1 7.35 -11.40 -22.18
N LYS A 2 8.68 -11.45 -22.24
CA LYS A 2 9.51 -11.80 -21.07
C LYS A 2 9.71 -10.54 -20.23
N TRP A 3 9.10 -10.49 -19.06
CA TRP A 3 9.32 -9.43 -18.08
C TRP A 3 10.70 -9.61 -17.45
N PHE A 4 11.44 -8.53 -17.39
CA PHE A 4 12.79 -8.48 -16.80
C PHE A 4 12.69 -8.81 -15.30
N ARG A 5 13.38 -9.87 -14.85
CA ARG A 5 13.57 -10.17 -13.42
C ARG A 5 14.93 -9.60 -13.00
N PRO A 6 15.00 -8.64 -12.11
CA PRO A 6 16.26 -8.30 -11.46
C PRO A 6 16.71 -9.50 -10.62
N GLY A 7 17.96 -9.90 -10.78
CA GLY A 7 18.55 -11.04 -10.07
C GLY A 7 18.60 -10.82 -8.55
N ALA A 8 18.48 -11.94 -7.82
CA ALA A 8 18.56 -12.00 -6.37
C ALA A 8 19.90 -11.49 -5.82
N GLY A 9 19.77 -10.60 -4.82
CA GLY A 9 20.66 -10.48 -3.68
C GLY A 9 22.15 -10.30 -3.91
N GLN A 10 22.60 -9.04 -3.91
CA GLN A 10 23.96 -8.73 -3.43
C GLN A 10 23.86 -7.97 -2.11
N THR A 11 24.44 -8.54 -1.07
CA THR A 11 24.72 -7.88 0.20
C THR A 11 25.63 -6.68 -0.09
N ARG A 12 25.13 -5.48 0.13
CA ARG A 12 25.86 -4.23 -0.15
C ARG A 12 26.34 -3.61 1.15
N GLY A 13 27.66 -3.40 1.18
CA GLY A 13 28.34 -2.67 2.24
C GLY A 13 28.01 -1.18 2.19
N GLY A 14 27.81 -0.58 3.36
CA GLY A 14 28.24 0.78 3.70
C GLY A 14 27.40 1.98 3.27
N SER A 15 26.21 1.82 2.66
CA SER A 15 25.25 2.93 2.49
C SER A 15 23.95 2.54 3.19
N SER A 16 23.48 3.35 4.13
CA SER A 16 22.21 3.08 4.82
C SER A 16 21.07 3.20 3.83
N THR A 17 20.60 2.06 3.31
CA THR A 17 19.42 1.98 2.47
C THR A 17 18.19 2.41 3.26
N SER A 18 17.40 3.33 2.71
CA SER A 18 16.15 3.78 3.34
C SER A 18 15.03 2.79 3.02
N THR A 19 14.33 2.33 4.04
CA THR A 19 13.18 1.44 3.88
C THR A 19 11.94 2.22 3.44
N VAL A 20 11.26 1.72 2.40
CA VAL A 20 9.92 2.14 1.97
C VAL A 20 8.96 1.00 2.29
N LEU A 21 7.97 1.26 3.14
CA LEU A 21 6.92 0.30 3.48
C LEU A 21 5.79 0.41 2.45
N VAL A 22 5.63 -0.61 1.62
CA VAL A 22 4.59 -0.68 0.58
C VAL A 22 3.44 -1.53 1.09
N VAL A 23 2.26 -0.92 1.29
CA VAL A 23 1.12 -1.59 1.91
C VAL A 23 0.00 -1.81 0.90
N ALA A 24 -0.47 -3.04 0.78
CA ALA A 24 -1.61 -3.43 -0.04
C ALA A 24 -2.61 -4.28 0.75
N GLY A 25 -3.88 -4.05 0.52
CA GLY A 25 -4.99 -4.81 1.13
C GLY A 25 -5.95 -5.41 0.12
N THR A 26 -5.82 -5.03 -1.16
CA THR A 26 -6.69 -5.50 -2.24
C THR A 26 -5.88 -5.87 -3.49
N ARG A 27 -6.50 -6.65 -4.39
CA ARG A 27 -5.87 -7.04 -5.66
C ARG A 27 -5.53 -5.84 -6.57
N PRO A 28 -6.41 -4.85 -6.79
CA PRO A 28 -6.07 -3.67 -7.59
C PRO A 28 -4.85 -2.90 -7.08
N GLU A 29 -4.75 -2.72 -5.76
CA GLU A 29 -3.57 -2.10 -5.14
C GLU A 29 -2.30 -2.89 -5.45
N SER A 30 -2.33 -4.22 -5.28
CA SER A 30 -1.18 -5.08 -5.53
C SER A 30 -0.68 -4.99 -6.97
N ILE A 31 -1.60 -4.97 -7.94
CA ILE A 31 -1.28 -4.86 -9.37
C ILE A 31 -0.59 -3.51 -9.65
N LYS A 32 -1.12 -2.41 -9.10
CA LYS A 32 -0.59 -1.06 -9.34
C LYS A 32 0.71 -0.79 -8.60
N LEU A 33 0.89 -1.41 -7.42
CA LEU A 33 2.10 -1.27 -6.62
C LEU A 33 3.25 -2.18 -7.09
N ALA A 34 2.99 -3.29 -7.78
CA ALA A 34 4.02 -4.20 -8.23
C ALA A 34 5.14 -3.53 -9.05
N PRO A 35 4.86 -2.70 -10.08
CA PRO A 35 5.90 -2.00 -10.81
C PRO A 35 6.68 -0.99 -9.95
N VAL A 36 6.04 -0.41 -8.94
CA VAL A 36 6.70 0.50 -7.99
C VAL A 36 7.68 -0.27 -7.10
N VAL A 37 7.28 -1.46 -6.61
CA VAL A 37 8.18 -2.35 -5.85
C VAL A 37 9.39 -2.74 -6.69
N TRP A 38 9.22 -3.11 -7.96
CA TRP A 38 10.33 -3.41 -8.85
C TRP A 38 11.29 -2.24 -9.02
N ALA A 39 10.75 -1.03 -9.18
CA ALA A 39 11.56 0.17 -9.28
C ALA A 39 12.36 0.44 -7.98
N LEU A 40 11.73 0.30 -6.82
CA LEU A 40 12.38 0.43 -5.52
C LEU A 40 13.49 -0.60 -5.33
N ASP A 41 13.28 -1.85 -5.73
CA ASP A 41 14.25 -2.94 -5.57
C ASP A 41 15.46 -2.80 -6.52
N THR A 42 15.35 -2.00 -7.59
CA THR A 42 16.48 -1.67 -8.47
C THR A 42 17.28 -0.46 -7.99
N ASP A 43 16.74 0.35 -7.12
CA ASP A 43 17.41 1.52 -6.54
C ASP A 43 18.47 1.10 -5.51
N ARG A 44 19.57 1.85 -5.47
CA ARG A 44 20.68 1.54 -4.56
C ARG A 44 20.49 2.12 -3.15
N ALA A 45 19.67 3.14 -3.04
CA ALA A 45 19.42 3.88 -1.80
C ALA A 45 18.11 3.50 -1.13
N LEU A 46 17.25 2.75 -1.82
CA LEU A 46 15.92 2.37 -1.36
C LEU A 46 15.78 0.85 -1.25
N HIS A 47 14.92 0.41 -0.33
CA HIS A 47 14.53 -0.99 -0.17
C HIS A 47 13.04 -1.08 0.14
N ALA A 48 12.31 -1.89 -0.64
CA ALA A 48 10.89 -2.12 -0.42
C ALA A 48 10.66 -3.20 0.65
N VAL A 49 9.83 -2.89 1.64
CA VAL A 49 9.21 -3.87 2.53
C VAL A 49 7.74 -3.94 2.19
N VAL A 50 7.31 -5.05 1.58
CA VAL A 50 5.95 -5.26 1.09
C VAL A 50 5.09 -5.91 2.15
N VAL A 51 3.94 -5.29 2.45
CA VAL A 51 2.98 -5.73 3.46
C VAL A 51 1.65 -6.07 2.82
N ASN A 52 1.18 -7.28 3.07
CA ASN A 52 -0.23 -7.65 2.88
C ASN A 52 -0.98 -7.32 4.17
N SER A 53 -1.94 -6.41 4.13
CA SER A 53 -2.65 -5.91 5.30
C SER A 53 -3.71 -6.88 5.85
N GLY A 54 -3.99 -7.98 5.15
CA GLY A 54 -5.02 -8.93 5.56
C GLY A 54 -6.45 -8.55 5.15
N GLN A 55 -6.70 -7.36 4.58
CA GLN A 55 -8.06 -6.94 4.18
C GLN A 55 -8.69 -7.92 3.17
N HIS A 56 -7.96 -8.28 2.10
CA HIS A 56 -8.30 -9.34 1.16
C HIS A 56 -7.08 -10.24 0.94
N ALA A 57 -6.60 -10.87 2.00
CA ALA A 57 -5.31 -11.54 2.10
C ALA A 57 -4.99 -12.48 0.94
N GLY A 58 -5.92 -13.34 0.54
CA GLY A 58 -5.74 -14.30 -0.56
C GLY A 58 -5.57 -13.61 -1.92
N ALA A 59 -6.38 -12.60 -2.22
CA ALA A 59 -6.33 -11.87 -3.48
C ALA A 59 -5.03 -11.05 -3.64
N VAL A 60 -4.56 -10.44 -2.55
CA VAL A 60 -3.27 -9.73 -2.49
C VAL A 60 -2.12 -10.70 -2.72
N ARG A 61 -2.15 -11.87 -2.05
CA ARG A 61 -1.12 -12.90 -2.19
C ARG A 61 -1.00 -13.35 -3.63
N THR A 62 -2.11 -13.78 -4.24
CA THR A 62 -2.14 -14.23 -5.63
C THR A 62 -1.63 -13.15 -6.59
N ALA A 63 -2.08 -11.90 -6.43
CA ALA A 63 -1.62 -10.82 -7.30
C ALA A 63 -0.11 -10.59 -7.21
N PHE A 64 0.45 -10.49 -6.02
CA PHE A 64 1.89 -10.31 -5.88
C PHE A 64 2.71 -11.51 -6.40
N GLU A 65 2.20 -12.74 -6.26
CA GLU A 65 2.82 -13.93 -6.84
C GLU A 65 2.84 -13.89 -8.37
N GLU A 66 1.73 -13.51 -9.01
CA GLU A 66 1.64 -13.33 -10.46
C GLU A 66 2.68 -12.33 -11.00
N PHE A 67 2.95 -11.27 -10.24
CA PHE A 67 3.96 -10.26 -10.58
C PHE A 67 5.37 -10.58 -10.08
N GLY A 68 5.56 -11.70 -9.39
CA GLY A 68 6.85 -12.08 -8.81
C GLY A 68 7.33 -11.13 -7.71
N VAL A 69 6.41 -10.41 -7.06
CA VAL A 69 6.70 -9.54 -5.92
C VAL A 69 6.76 -10.36 -4.63
N ARG A 70 7.87 -10.22 -3.92
CA ARG A 70 8.06 -10.88 -2.64
C ARG A 70 7.39 -10.06 -1.53
N ARG A 71 6.52 -10.69 -0.75
CA ARG A 71 5.95 -10.10 0.46
C ARG A 71 6.88 -10.34 1.64
N ASN A 72 7.09 -9.31 2.44
CA ASN A 72 7.94 -9.37 3.63
C ASN A 72 7.12 -9.58 4.91
N VAL A 73 5.88 -9.10 4.90
CA VAL A 73 4.94 -9.17 6.02
C VAL A 73 3.58 -9.59 5.50
N GLU A 74 3.00 -10.58 6.13
CA GLU A 74 1.61 -10.97 5.99
C GLU A 74 0.92 -10.73 7.33
N LEU A 75 -0.02 -9.80 7.37
CA LEU A 75 -0.89 -9.66 8.54
C LEU A 75 -1.99 -10.71 8.47
N ASP A 76 -2.53 -11.05 9.64
CA ASP A 76 -3.66 -11.95 9.71
C ASP A 76 -4.85 -11.41 8.91
N PRO A 77 -5.70 -12.27 8.34
CA PRO A 77 -6.91 -11.83 7.67
C PRO A 77 -7.74 -10.94 8.59
N LEU A 78 -8.19 -9.81 8.04
CA LEU A 78 -9.03 -8.87 8.78
C LEU A 78 -10.26 -9.62 9.33
N PRO A 79 -10.44 -9.69 10.66
CA PRO A 79 -11.57 -10.40 11.23
C PRO A 79 -12.90 -9.67 10.94
N PRO A 80 -14.03 -10.37 11.01
CA PRO A 80 -15.33 -9.72 10.91
C PRO A 80 -15.52 -8.80 12.13
N LEU A 81 -15.50 -7.49 11.89
CA LEU A 81 -15.63 -6.48 12.92
C LEU A 81 -16.97 -5.74 12.79
N PRO A 82 -17.52 -5.18 13.88
CA PRO A 82 -18.89 -4.69 13.91
C PRO A 82 -19.16 -3.49 13.01
N ASN A 83 -18.12 -2.74 12.64
CA ASN A 83 -18.25 -1.57 11.77
C ASN A 83 -16.91 -1.15 11.16
N LEU A 84 -16.96 -0.21 10.23
CA LEU A 84 -15.80 0.29 9.52
C LEU A 84 -14.75 0.95 10.44
N LEU A 85 -15.20 1.63 11.50
CA LEU A 85 -14.29 2.26 12.46
C LEU A 85 -13.45 1.21 13.22
N ALA A 86 -14.09 0.13 13.66
CA ALA A 86 -13.39 -0.97 14.33
C ALA A 86 -12.36 -1.63 13.39
N SER A 87 -12.73 -1.81 12.12
CA SER A 87 -11.81 -2.34 11.10
C SER A 87 -10.63 -1.42 10.84
N PHE A 88 -10.88 -0.11 10.78
CA PHE A 88 -9.84 0.91 10.65
C PHE A 88 -8.86 0.89 11.84
N GLU A 89 -9.36 0.91 13.06
CA GLU A 89 -8.50 0.93 14.25
C GLU A 89 -7.70 -0.36 14.41
N HIS A 90 -8.26 -1.50 14.03
CA HIS A 90 -7.53 -2.77 13.99
C HIS A 90 -6.36 -2.69 12.99
N LEU A 91 -6.63 -2.36 11.73
CA LEU A 91 -5.58 -2.23 10.71
C LEU A 91 -4.52 -1.18 11.09
N ARG A 92 -4.94 -0.04 11.61
CA ARG A 92 -4.04 1.01 12.06
C ARG A 92 -3.09 0.51 13.16
N THR A 93 -3.61 -0.27 14.12
CA THR A 93 -2.82 -0.84 15.21
C THR A 93 -1.79 -1.83 14.69
N GLU A 94 -2.19 -2.78 13.85
CA GLU A 94 -1.30 -3.77 13.24
C GLU A 94 -0.21 -3.10 12.39
N LEU A 95 -0.59 -2.12 11.56
CA LEU A 95 0.35 -1.38 10.71
C LEU A 95 1.33 -0.53 11.52
N ARG A 96 0.93 0.03 12.66
CA ARG A 96 1.85 0.72 13.56
C ARG A 96 2.90 -0.23 14.15
N ALA A 97 2.53 -1.47 14.48
CA ALA A 97 3.48 -2.47 14.94
C ALA A 97 4.51 -2.81 13.83
N VAL A 98 4.06 -2.95 12.57
CA VAL A 98 4.95 -3.14 11.42
C VAL A 98 5.88 -1.93 11.24
N ILE A 99 5.36 -0.71 11.29
CA ILE A 99 6.16 0.52 11.18
C ILE A 99 7.22 0.60 12.28
N ALA A 100 6.85 0.29 13.52
CA ALA A 100 7.80 0.29 14.64
C ALA A 100 8.92 -0.74 14.46
N ARG A 101 8.62 -1.90 13.87
CA ARG A 101 9.59 -2.97 13.58
C ARG A 101 10.57 -2.58 12.47
N PHE A 102 10.06 -2.08 11.35
CA PHE A 102 10.89 -1.81 10.15
C PHE A 102 11.44 -0.38 10.09
N ARG A 103 10.89 0.54 10.87
CA ARG A 103 11.28 1.97 10.92
C ARG A 103 11.43 2.58 9.53
N PRO A 104 10.41 2.49 8.67
CA PRO A 104 10.50 2.98 7.31
C PRO A 104 10.63 4.51 7.29
N ARG A 105 11.34 5.02 6.29
CA ARG A 105 11.36 6.46 6.01
C ARG A 105 10.04 6.93 5.38
N CYS A 106 9.41 6.05 4.61
CA CYS A 106 8.18 6.35 3.90
C CYS A 106 7.21 5.16 3.95
N VAL A 107 5.92 5.44 4.11
CA VAL A 107 4.82 4.50 3.90
C VAL A 107 4.19 4.82 2.55
N LEU A 108 4.15 3.84 1.65
CA LEU A 108 3.58 3.95 0.30
C LEU A 108 2.26 3.22 0.24
N VAL A 109 1.21 3.91 -0.18
CA VAL A 109 -0.16 3.40 -0.33
C VAL A 109 -0.72 3.71 -1.72
N GLN A 110 -1.81 3.07 -2.10
CA GLN A 110 -2.47 3.26 -3.39
C GLN A 110 -3.99 3.31 -3.22
N GLY A 111 -4.65 4.22 -3.96
CA GLY A 111 -6.10 4.30 -4.06
C GLY A 111 -6.79 4.78 -2.78
N ASP A 112 -8.04 4.33 -2.60
CA ASP A 112 -8.97 4.84 -1.60
C ASP A 112 -9.56 3.76 -0.68
N THR A 113 -8.85 2.66 -0.50
CA THR A 113 -9.29 1.54 0.35
C THR A 113 -9.13 1.84 1.84
N LEU A 114 -9.76 1.00 2.66
CA LEU A 114 -9.58 1.05 4.11
C LEU A 114 -8.10 0.84 4.50
N THR A 115 -7.41 -0.08 3.82
CA THR A 115 -5.98 -0.33 4.01
C THR A 115 -5.15 0.92 3.73
N SER A 116 -5.36 1.59 2.59
CA SER A 116 -4.60 2.78 2.21
C SER A 116 -4.80 3.91 3.22
N TYR A 117 -6.03 4.11 3.69
CA TYR A 117 -6.34 5.10 4.71
C TYR A 117 -5.69 4.76 6.06
N ALA A 118 -5.84 3.52 6.54
CA ALA A 118 -5.26 3.10 7.81
C ALA A 118 -3.73 3.18 7.81
N ALA A 119 -3.09 2.76 6.70
CA ALA A 119 -1.64 2.82 6.55
C ALA A 119 -1.10 4.26 6.48
N ALA A 120 -1.79 5.15 5.76
CA ALA A 120 -1.43 6.55 5.69
C ALA A 120 -1.50 7.23 7.06
N VAL A 121 -2.57 6.97 7.83
CA VAL A 121 -2.73 7.50 9.19
C VAL A 121 -1.68 6.92 10.12
N ALA A 122 -1.47 5.60 10.11
CA ALA A 122 -0.44 4.94 10.91
C ALA A 122 0.97 5.48 10.62
N GLY A 123 1.29 5.72 9.34
CA GLY A 123 2.56 6.31 8.90
C GLY A 123 2.75 7.71 9.45
N ARG A 124 1.76 8.58 9.25
CA ARG A 124 1.78 9.96 9.76
C ARG A 124 1.91 10.01 11.29
N ASP A 125 1.12 9.22 12.00
CA ASP A 125 1.15 9.17 13.47
C ASP A 125 2.50 8.66 14.01
N SER A 126 3.24 7.91 13.19
CA SER A 126 4.57 7.39 13.50
C SER A 126 5.71 8.28 13.01
N GLY A 127 5.40 9.47 12.45
CA GLY A 127 6.41 10.41 11.94
C GLY A 127 7.06 10.02 10.60
N CYS A 128 6.48 9.06 9.88
CA CYS A 128 6.95 8.68 8.54
C CYS A 128 6.38 9.63 7.47
N SER A 129 7.14 9.83 6.39
CA SER A 129 6.57 10.38 5.16
C SER A 129 5.52 9.41 4.60
N VAL A 130 4.48 9.95 3.96
CA VAL A 130 3.47 9.15 3.27
C VAL A 130 3.47 9.49 1.79
N ALA A 131 3.64 8.50 0.95
CA ALA A 131 3.48 8.60 -0.50
C ALA A 131 2.20 7.88 -0.93
N HIS A 132 1.45 8.47 -1.85
CA HIS A 132 0.15 7.96 -2.25
C HIS A 132 0.03 7.92 -3.79
N VAL A 133 -0.04 6.73 -4.34
CA VAL A 133 -0.29 6.49 -5.76
C VAL A 133 -1.78 6.63 -6.03
N GLU A 134 -2.14 7.37 -7.09
CA GLU A 134 -3.54 7.72 -7.42
C GLU A 134 -4.22 8.52 -6.29
N ALA A 135 -3.52 9.49 -5.75
CA ALA A 135 -4.08 10.43 -4.79
C ALA A 135 -5.06 11.41 -5.43
N GLY A 136 -6.06 11.85 -4.67
CA GLY A 136 -6.95 12.94 -5.08
C GLY A 136 -8.15 12.53 -5.92
N LEU A 137 -8.39 11.25 -6.14
CA LEU A 137 -9.67 10.78 -6.63
C LEU A 137 -10.76 11.14 -5.62
N ARG A 138 -11.75 11.90 -6.06
CA ARG A 138 -12.89 12.29 -5.22
C ARG A 138 -14.16 11.72 -5.83
N THR A 139 -14.96 11.04 -5.02
CA THR A 139 -16.35 10.78 -5.35
C THR A 139 -17.09 12.12 -5.41
N GLU A 140 -17.96 12.30 -6.38
CA GLU A 140 -18.82 13.46 -6.44
C GLU A 140 -19.58 13.62 -5.12
N SER A 141 -19.70 14.87 -4.69
CA SER A 141 -20.34 15.21 -3.41
C SER A 141 -21.74 14.61 -3.34
N ALA A 142 -22.07 13.95 -2.24
CA ALA A 142 -23.40 13.40 -1.96
C ALA A 142 -24.53 14.47 -1.94
N THR A 143 -24.21 15.74 -2.20
CA THR A 143 -25.13 16.86 -2.32
C THR A 143 -25.65 17.12 -3.73
N GLU A 144 -25.14 16.43 -4.77
CA GLU A 144 -25.72 16.55 -6.11
C GLU A 144 -26.86 15.52 -6.26
N PRO A 145 -28.06 15.96 -6.71
CA PRO A 145 -29.17 15.04 -6.91
C PRO A 145 -28.84 14.01 -8.00
N PRO A 146 -29.37 12.77 -7.91
CA PRO A 146 -29.17 11.76 -8.92
C PRO A 146 -29.56 12.27 -10.31
N GLY A 147 -28.66 12.16 -11.31
CA GLY A 147 -28.91 12.59 -12.67
C GLY A 147 -28.41 14.00 -13.02
N SER A 148 -27.69 14.68 -12.11
CA SER A 148 -26.99 15.91 -12.47
C SER A 148 -25.87 15.61 -13.50
N PRO A 149 -25.75 16.39 -14.61
CA PRO A 149 -24.67 16.19 -15.57
C PRO A 149 -23.31 16.40 -14.93
N ALA A 150 -22.34 15.57 -15.31
CA ALA A 150 -20.95 15.71 -14.84
C ALA A 150 -20.44 17.13 -15.08
N LYS A 151 -19.57 17.64 -14.19
CA LYS A 151 -19.04 19.01 -14.30
C LYS A 151 -18.33 19.31 -15.62
N SER A 152 -17.84 18.28 -16.33
CA SER A 152 -17.23 18.38 -17.66
C SER A 152 -18.26 18.63 -18.78
N GLU A 153 -19.57 18.47 -18.53
CA GLU A 153 -20.65 18.61 -19.49
C GLU A 153 -21.47 19.90 -19.29
N ARG A 154 -21.04 20.77 -18.37
CA ARG A 154 -21.69 22.07 -18.17
C ARG A 154 -21.07 23.09 -19.14
N PRO A 155 -21.90 23.82 -19.91
CA PRO A 155 -21.42 24.83 -20.85
C PRO A 155 -20.71 26.00 -20.17
#